data_04a45a8623b2b5f6e22a2a7c490fc789
#
_entry.id   04a45a8623b2b5f6e22a2a7c490fc789
#
_cell.length_a   1.000
_cell.length_b   1.000
_cell.length_c   1.000
_cell.angle_alpha   90.00
_cell.angle_beta   90.00
_cell.angle_gamma   90.00
#
_symmetry.space_group_name_H-M   'P 1'
#
loop_
_entity.id
_entity.type
_entity.pdbx_description
1 polymer ?
#
loop_
_entity_poly.entity_id
_entity_poly.type
_entity_poly.pdbx_seq_one_letter_code
_entity_poly.pdbx_strand_id
1 'polypeptide(L)'
;MSTPLTPDALRRHLAEPGLLAFPLTDFAPDGSFAADRFQARIEWMAAHRPHALVIAGGAGEYFSLDRDERAAVLARALDARTAGLPIIASAGGGTRDAVDAARTAERLGAGGLLLLPPYLAESSQAGLEAHLAAVCASTSLGVVVYGRANCRPRAETLARLCDRFPNLVVYKDGLGAFGEQWAF
;
A
#
# COMPACT_ATOMS: atom_id res chain seq x y z
N MET A 1 -15.11 14.19 -7.43
CA MET A 1 -14.35 12.95 -7.13
C MET A 1 -13.23 12.86 -8.15
N SER A 2 -11.94 12.81 -7.74
CA SER A 2 -10.85 12.61 -8.70
C SER A 2 -10.84 11.15 -9.14
N THR A 3 -10.66 10.92 -10.45
CA THR A 3 -10.53 9.57 -11.02
C THR A 3 -9.32 8.86 -10.39
N PRO A 4 -9.44 7.59 -9.96
CA PRO A 4 -8.29 6.80 -9.49
C PRO A 4 -7.18 6.79 -10.56
N LEU A 5 -5.93 6.77 -10.12
CA LEU A 5 -4.80 6.65 -11.04
C LEU A 5 -4.83 5.28 -11.71
N THR A 6 -4.60 5.26 -13.03
CA THR A 6 -4.32 3.98 -13.70
C THR A 6 -2.99 3.41 -13.21
N PRO A 7 -2.76 2.07 -13.28
CA PRO A 7 -1.49 1.47 -12.92
C PRO A 7 -0.28 2.15 -13.61
N ASP A 8 -0.39 2.45 -14.91
CA ASP A 8 0.67 3.14 -15.63
C ASP A 8 0.89 4.59 -15.19
N ALA A 9 -0.17 5.30 -14.82
CA ALA A 9 -0.05 6.64 -14.27
C ALA A 9 0.64 6.61 -12.90
N LEU A 10 0.28 5.65 -12.04
CA LEU A 10 0.93 5.46 -10.74
C LEU A 10 2.41 5.05 -10.92
N ARG A 11 2.71 4.14 -11.86
CA ARG A 11 4.09 3.74 -12.17
C ARG A 11 4.95 4.94 -12.58
N ARG A 12 4.48 5.75 -13.52
CA ARG A 12 5.21 6.96 -13.95
C ARG A 12 5.38 7.96 -12.81
N HIS A 13 4.33 8.16 -12.02
CA HIS A 13 4.40 9.06 -10.87
C HIS A 13 5.45 8.60 -9.85
N LEU A 14 5.45 7.32 -9.46
CA LEU A 14 6.39 6.77 -8.48
C LEU A 14 7.81 6.53 -9.03
N ALA A 15 8.03 6.62 -10.35
CA ALA A 15 9.36 6.59 -10.96
C ALA A 15 10.10 7.92 -10.77
N GLU A 16 9.39 9.03 -10.55
CA GLU A 16 10.01 10.31 -10.25
C GLU A 16 10.49 10.34 -8.78
N PRO A 17 11.66 10.97 -8.52
CA PRO A 17 12.14 11.11 -7.15
C PRO A 17 11.15 11.87 -6.26
N GLY A 18 10.81 11.30 -5.11
CA GLY A 18 9.86 11.92 -4.20
C GLY A 18 9.75 11.22 -2.86
N LEU A 19 9.18 11.94 -1.88
CA LEU A 19 8.96 11.42 -0.54
C LEU A 19 7.59 10.76 -0.44
N LEU A 20 7.57 9.47 -0.16
CA LEU A 20 6.35 8.78 0.28
C LEU A 20 6.19 8.98 1.78
N ALA A 21 5.09 9.58 2.20
CA ALA A 21 4.82 9.82 3.61
C ALA A 21 3.80 8.80 4.15
N PHE A 22 4.05 8.36 5.40
CA PHE A 22 3.29 7.32 6.08
C PHE A 22 2.67 7.92 7.35
N PRO A 23 1.44 8.46 7.29
CA PRO A 23 0.79 9.02 8.46
C PRO A 23 0.56 7.94 9.53
N LEU A 24 0.72 8.35 10.80
CA LEU A 24 0.26 7.57 11.95
C LEU A 24 -1.26 7.58 11.99
N THR A 25 -1.87 6.52 12.50
CA THR A 25 -3.30 6.51 12.83
C THR A 25 -3.49 7.11 14.22
N ASP A 26 -4.39 8.07 14.34
CA ASP A 26 -4.69 8.74 15.60
C ASP A 26 -5.80 7.99 16.35
N PHE A 27 -5.59 7.73 17.65
CA PHE A 27 -6.56 7.09 18.54
C PHE A 27 -6.97 8.02 19.67
N ALA A 28 -8.22 7.92 20.10
CA ALA A 28 -8.72 8.53 21.30
C ALA A 28 -8.22 7.77 22.55
N PRO A 29 -8.37 8.34 23.79
CA PRO A 29 -7.94 7.66 24.99
C PRO A 29 -8.60 6.30 25.27
N ASP A 30 -9.78 6.07 24.70
CA ASP A 30 -10.52 4.81 24.79
C ASP A 30 -10.09 3.78 23.72
N GLY A 31 -9.11 4.12 22.87
CA GLY A 31 -8.60 3.28 21.80
C GLY A 31 -9.37 3.38 20.47
N SER A 32 -10.46 4.14 20.41
CA SER A 32 -11.20 4.34 19.16
C SER A 32 -10.44 5.23 18.16
N PHE A 33 -10.73 5.09 16.88
CA PHE A 33 -10.14 5.92 15.82
C PHE A 33 -10.54 7.39 15.97
N ALA A 34 -9.56 8.29 16.13
CA ALA A 34 -9.76 9.73 16.30
C ALA A 34 -9.80 10.44 14.93
N ALA A 35 -10.91 10.32 14.22
CA ALA A 35 -11.06 10.72 12.82
C ALA A 35 -10.70 12.19 12.54
N ASP A 36 -11.09 13.13 13.43
CA ASP A 36 -10.82 14.56 13.22
C ASP A 36 -9.34 14.91 13.40
N ARG A 37 -8.65 14.29 14.37
CA ARG A 37 -7.20 14.46 14.53
C ARG A 37 -6.43 13.85 13.35
N PHE A 38 -6.89 12.69 12.90
CA PHE A 38 -6.30 12.05 11.72
C PHE A 38 -6.50 12.89 10.47
N GLN A 39 -7.68 13.47 10.26
CA GLN A 39 -7.91 14.40 9.15
C GLN A 39 -6.95 15.60 9.19
N ALA A 40 -6.85 16.26 10.33
CA ALA A 40 -5.92 17.38 10.50
C ALA A 40 -4.46 16.98 10.20
N ARG A 41 -4.05 15.77 10.57
CA ARG A 41 -2.75 15.20 10.22
C ARG A 41 -2.58 15.03 8.71
N ILE A 42 -3.57 14.48 8.02
CA ILE A 42 -3.53 14.32 6.55
C ILE A 42 -3.43 15.68 5.86
N GLU A 43 -4.23 16.65 6.27
CA GLU A 43 -4.19 18.01 5.74
C GLU A 43 -2.85 18.70 5.97
N TRP A 44 -2.30 18.55 7.19
CA TRP A 44 -0.97 19.07 7.52
C TRP A 44 0.12 18.42 6.65
N MET A 45 0.11 17.10 6.51
CA MET A 45 1.08 16.39 5.67
C MET A 45 0.94 16.79 4.20
N ALA A 46 -0.28 16.92 3.69
CA ALA A 46 -0.55 17.33 2.31
C ALA A 46 0.00 18.73 2.00
N ALA A 47 -0.02 19.65 2.96
CA ALA A 47 0.55 21.01 2.82
C ALA A 47 2.07 20.97 2.54
N HIS A 48 2.78 19.90 2.96
CA HIS A 48 4.21 19.71 2.71
C HIS A 48 4.49 19.02 1.35
N ARG A 49 3.46 18.77 0.55
CA ARG A 49 3.55 18.22 -0.81
C ARG A 49 4.37 16.92 -0.91
N PRO A 50 4.06 15.88 -0.10
CA PRO A 50 4.68 14.59 -0.31
C PRO A 50 4.31 14.06 -1.69
N HIS A 51 5.12 13.14 -2.21
CA HIS A 51 4.86 12.52 -3.50
C HIS A 51 3.62 11.63 -3.48
N ALA A 52 3.39 10.92 -2.38
CA ALA A 52 2.14 10.23 -2.07
C ALA A 52 1.98 10.06 -0.54
N LEU A 53 0.75 9.84 -0.08
CA LEU A 53 0.45 9.37 1.26
C LEU A 53 0.09 7.88 1.21
N VAL A 54 0.73 7.08 2.06
CA VAL A 54 0.46 5.64 2.20
C VAL A 54 -0.28 5.41 3.51
N ILE A 55 -1.56 5.11 3.41
CA ILE A 55 -2.49 5.06 4.54
C ILE A 55 -2.49 3.67 5.18
N ALA A 56 -2.53 3.65 6.51
CA ALA A 56 -2.48 2.44 7.32
C ALA A 56 -1.32 1.52 6.90
N GLY A 57 -0.12 2.09 6.62
CA GLY A 57 1.09 1.31 6.44
C GLY A 57 1.60 0.74 7.77
N GLY A 58 2.85 0.27 7.81
CA GLY A 58 3.44 -0.24 9.06
C GLY A 58 3.44 0.81 10.19
N ALA A 59 3.84 2.05 9.88
CA ALA A 59 3.78 3.17 10.84
C ALA A 59 2.35 3.58 11.21
N GLY A 60 1.38 3.39 10.28
CA GLY A 60 -0.04 3.62 10.50
C GLY A 60 -0.77 2.46 11.16
N GLU A 61 -0.03 1.51 11.71
CA GLU A 61 -0.53 0.40 12.54
C GLU A 61 -1.50 -0.56 11.85
N TYR A 62 -1.28 -0.85 10.56
CA TYR A 62 -2.15 -1.74 9.76
C TYR A 62 -2.60 -3.00 10.49
N PHE A 63 -1.67 -3.68 11.19
CA PHE A 63 -1.94 -4.97 11.84
C PHE A 63 -2.63 -4.84 13.20
N SER A 64 -2.74 -3.63 13.75
CA SER A 64 -3.47 -3.32 14.99
C SER A 64 -4.91 -2.92 14.71
N LEU A 65 -5.22 -2.53 13.46
CA LEU A 65 -6.55 -2.12 13.02
C LEU A 65 -7.37 -3.32 12.56
N ASP A 66 -8.64 -3.36 12.90
CA ASP A 66 -9.58 -4.29 12.32
C ASP A 66 -9.99 -3.88 10.89
N ARG A 67 -10.87 -4.67 10.25
CA ARG A 67 -11.27 -4.43 8.86
C ARG A 67 -12.05 -3.12 8.70
N ASP A 68 -12.95 -2.83 9.62
CA ASP A 68 -13.82 -1.66 9.57
C ASP A 68 -13.03 -0.40 9.90
N GLU A 69 -12.12 -0.47 10.86
CA GLU A 69 -11.18 0.61 11.17
C GLU A 69 -10.28 0.95 9.98
N ARG A 70 -9.70 -0.05 9.31
CA ARG A 70 -8.89 0.17 8.10
C ARG A 70 -9.68 0.88 7.00
N ALA A 71 -10.94 0.49 6.81
CA ALA A 71 -11.82 1.13 5.84
C ALA A 71 -12.15 2.57 6.24
N ALA A 72 -12.44 2.83 7.51
CA ALA A 72 -12.72 4.16 8.04
C ALA A 72 -11.51 5.10 7.93
N VAL A 73 -10.33 4.62 8.31
CA VAL A 73 -9.05 5.37 8.18
C VAL A 73 -8.77 5.73 6.72
N LEU A 74 -8.95 4.79 5.80
CA LEU A 74 -8.77 5.05 4.37
C LEU A 74 -9.81 6.06 3.84
N ALA A 75 -11.08 5.88 4.17
CA ALA A 75 -12.14 6.80 3.75
C ALA A 75 -11.86 8.22 4.24
N ARG A 76 -11.46 8.39 5.50
CA ARG A 76 -11.14 9.71 6.07
C ARG A 76 -9.94 10.37 5.38
N ALA A 77 -8.91 9.59 5.03
CA ALA A 77 -7.77 10.11 4.26
C ALA A 77 -8.17 10.55 2.85
N LEU A 78 -9.06 9.81 2.21
CA LEU A 78 -9.57 10.15 0.87
C LEU A 78 -10.44 11.42 0.89
N ASP A 79 -11.21 11.63 1.94
CA ASP A 79 -12.01 12.87 2.13
C ASP A 79 -11.12 14.08 2.38
N ALA A 80 -10.04 13.92 3.15
CA ALA A 80 -9.08 14.98 3.48
C ALA A 80 -8.03 15.25 2.38
N ARG A 81 -8.05 14.50 1.29
CA ARG A 81 -7.01 14.61 0.25
C ARG A 81 -7.04 15.94 -0.48
N THR A 82 -5.85 16.45 -0.78
CA THR A 82 -5.66 17.58 -1.69
C THR A 82 -5.66 17.08 -3.15
N ALA A 83 -6.20 17.88 -4.06
CA ALA A 83 -6.21 17.56 -5.48
C ALA A 83 -4.78 17.27 -6.00
N GLY A 84 -4.63 16.18 -6.72
CA GLY A 84 -3.35 15.76 -7.31
C GLY A 84 -2.42 14.97 -6.38
N LEU A 85 -2.76 14.82 -5.08
CA LEU A 85 -1.98 14.01 -4.15
C LEU A 85 -2.50 12.56 -4.15
N PRO A 86 -1.71 11.57 -4.59
CA PRO A 86 -2.10 10.17 -4.54
C PRO A 86 -2.26 9.67 -3.10
N ILE A 87 -3.37 9.00 -2.84
CA ILE A 87 -3.60 8.25 -1.60
C ILE A 87 -3.46 6.77 -1.94
N ILE A 88 -2.43 6.13 -1.40
CA ILE A 88 -2.15 4.71 -1.57
C ILE A 88 -2.66 3.99 -0.33
N ALA A 89 -3.59 3.04 -0.50
CA ALA A 89 -4.07 2.21 0.57
C ALA A 89 -3.09 1.09 0.90
N SER A 90 -3.17 0.50 2.08
CA SER A 90 -2.42 -0.70 2.43
C SER A 90 -3.32 -1.94 2.42
N ALA A 91 -2.74 -3.08 2.05
CA ALA A 91 -3.32 -4.41 2.19
C ALA A 91 -2.29 -5.36 2.78
N GLY A 92 -2.71 -6.36 3.54
CA GLY A 92 -1.78 -7.29 4.18
C GLY A 92 -2.50 -8.37 4.97
N GLY A 93 -1.75 -9.14 5.74
CA GLY A 93 -2.26 -10.31 6.46
C GLY A 93 -2.31 -11.55 5.58
N GLY A 94 -3.22 -12.47 5.86
CA GLY A 94 -3.44 -13.66 5.05
C GLY A 94 -3.99 -13.32 3.66
N THR A 95 -3.87 -14.22 2.70
CA THR A 95 -4.26 -13.95 1.30
C THR A 95 -5.69 -13.45 1.16
N ARG A 96 -6.64 -14.04 1.92
CA ARG A 96 -8.04 -13.61 1.89
C ARG A 96 -8.20 -12.17 2.39
N ASP A 97 -7.57 -11.83 3.51
CA ASP A 97 -7.65 -10.49 4.08
C ASP A 97 -7.02 -9.45 3.16
N ALA A 98 -5.88 -9.76 2.54
CA ALA A 98 -5.20 -8.88 1.59
C ALA A 98 -6.06 -8.65 0.33
N VAL A 99 -6.72 -9.68 -0.20
CA VAL A 99 -7.67 -9.58 -1.32
C VAL A 99 -8.87 -8.72 -0.96
N ASP A 100 -9.47 -8.92 0.21
CA ASP A 100 -10.61 -8.14 0.67
C ASP A 100 -10.24 -6.66 0.92
N ALA A 101 -9.05 -6.41 1.46
CA ALA A 101 -8.52 -5.05 1.64
C ALA A 101 -8.27 -4.36 0.28
N ALA A 102 -7.71 -5.08 -0.69
CA ALA A 102 -7.48 -4.55 -2.04
C ALA A 102 -8.79 -4.13 -2.73
N ARG A 103 -9.81 -4.99 -2.66
CA ARG A 103 -11.15 -4.69 -3.19
C ARG A 103 -11.81 -3.50 -2.48
N THR A 104 -11.63 -3.41 -1.16
CA THR A 104 -12.15 -2.28 -0.38
C THR A 104 -11.47 -0.98 -0.76
N ALA A 105 -10.13 -0.99 -0.92
CA ALA A 105 -9.36 0.17 -1.36
C ALA A 105 -9.84 0.67 -2.74
N GLU A 106 -10.06 -0.25 -3.68
CA GLU A 106 -10.58 0.06 -5.02
C GLU A 106 -11.98 0.69 -4.97
N ARG A 107 -12.91 0.09 -4.22
CA ARG A 107 -14.27 0.64 -4.06
C ARG A 107 -14.29 2.04 -3.43
N LEU A 108 -13.38 2.30 -2.49
CA LEU A 108 -13.25 3.61 -1.86
C LEU A 108 -12.54 4.64 -2.75
N GLY A 109 -11.90 4.24 -3.85
CA GLY A 109 -11.26 5.14 -4.79
C GLY A 109 -9.82 5.51 -4.41
N ALA A 110 -9.07 4.60 -3.80
CA ALA A 110 -7.64 4.76 -3.59
C ALA A 110 -6.89 4.92 -4.93
N GLY A 111 -5.78 5.65 -4.92
CA GLY A 111 -4.92 5.86 -6.09
C GLY A 111 -3.93 4.72 -6.35
N GLY A 112 -3.82 3.77 -5.43
CA GLY A 112 -2.94 2.61 -5.52
C GLY A 112 -3.00 1.76 -4.26
N LEU A 113 -2.24 0.67 -4.25
CA LEU A 113 -2.20 -0.30 -3.16
C LEU A 113 -0.75 -0.62 -2.76
N LEU A 114 -0.41 -0.47 -1.48
CA LEU A 114 0.81 -1.04 -0.89
C LEU A 114 0.48 -2.41 -0.30
N LEU A 115 1.04 -3.47 -0.87
CA LEU A 115 0.89 -4.82 -0.35
C LEU A 115 1.98 -5.12 0.67
N LEU A 116 1.58 -5.14 1.95
CA LEU A 116 2.42 -5.49 3.08
C LEU A 116 2.66 -7.00 3.10
N PRO A 117 3.90 -7.47 3.26
CA PRO A 117 4.17 -8.90 3.29
C PRO A 117 3.70 -9.53 4.59
N PRO A 118 3.37 -10.82 4.60
CA PRO A 118 3.08 -11.58 5.82
C PRO A 118 4.38 -11.93 6.58
N TYR A 119 5.14 -10.92 6.98
CA TYR A 119 6.53 -11.03 7.48
C TYR A 119 6.70 -11.80 8.79
N LEU A 120 5.62 -12.19 9.44
CA LEU A 120 5.64 -13.07 10.61
C LEU A 120 5.49 -14.56 10.25
N ALA A 121 5.27 -14.87 8.96
CA ALA A 121 5.15 -16.22 8.47
C ALA A 121 6.33 -16.58 7.55
N GLU A 122 6.85 -17.79 7.70
CA GLU A 122 7.79 -18.34 6.74
C GLU A 122 7.03 -18.80 5.49
N SER A 123 7.46 -18.36 4.32
CA SER A 123 6.84 -18.73 3.07
C SER A 123 7.86 -19.16 2.03
N SER A 124 7.52 -20.18 1.24
CA SER A 124 8.30 -20.52 0.05
C SER A 124 8.11 -19.45 -1.03
N GLN A 125 9.02 -19.37 -2.02
CA GLN A 125 8.86 -18.48 -3.16
C GLN A 125 7.58 -18.76 -3.94
N ALA A 126 7.19 -20.03 -4.08
CA ALA A 126 5.94 -20.42 -4.73
C ALA A 126 4.70 -19.94 -3.95
N GLY A 127 4.72 -20.06 -2.62
CA GLY A 127 3.65 -19.55 -1.77
C GLY A 127 3.54 -18.03 -1.81
N LEU A 128 4.68 -17.34 -1.78
CA LEU A 128 4.73 -15.88 -1.90
C LEU A 128 4.23 -15.43 -3.28
N GLU A 129 4.66 -16.09 -4.36
CA GLU A 129 4.17 -15.80 -5.72
C GLU A 129 2.65 -15.98 -5.82
N ALA A 130 2.11 -17.08 -5.28
CA ALA A 130 0.67 -17.33 -5.28
C ALA A 130 -0.11 -16.27 -4.50
N HIS A 131 0.42 -15.83 -3.34
CA HIS A 131 -0.18 -14.75 -2.54
C HIS A 131 -0.21 -13.43 -3.31
N LEU A 132 0.93 -13.01 -3.88
CA LEU A 132 1.04 -11.77 -4.65
C LEU A 132 0.13 -11.80 -5.89
N ALA A 133 0.12 -12.93 -6.61
CA ALA A 133 -0.73 -13.13 -7.77
C ALA A 133 -2.23 -13.00 -7.43
N ALA A 134 -2.67 -13.59 -6.31
CA ALA A 134 -4.07 -13.52 -5.88
C ALA A 134 -4.50 -12.07 -5.60
N VAL A 135 -3.64 -11.26 -4.98
CA VAL A 135 -3.94 -9.86 -4.72
C VAL A 135 -3.93 -9.04 -6.00
N CYS A 136 -2.91 -9.18 -6.87
CA CYS A 136 -2.86 -8.47 -8.15
C CYS A 136 -4.07 -8.79 -9.04
N ALA A 137 -4.52 -10.04 -9.05
CA ALA A 137 -5.72 -10.46 -9.80
C ALA A 137 -7.04 -9.93 -9.24
N SER A 138 -7.06 -9.45 -7.98
CA SER A 138 -8.29 -9.06 -7.29
C SER A 138 -8.68 -7.60 -7.44
N THR A 139 -7.82 -6.76 -8.02
CA THR A 139 -7.99 -5.30 -8.13
C THR A 139 -7.41 -4.77 -9.43
N SER A 140 -7.94 -3.66 -9.92
CA SER A 140 -7.38 -2.89 -11.03
C SER A 140 -6.39 -1.81 -10.58
N LEU A 141 -6.23 -1.60 -9.27
CA LEU A 141 -5.28 -0.62 -8.73
C LEU A 141 -3.83 -1.00 -9.06
N GLY A 142 -2.97 0.00 -9.25
CA GLY A 142 -1.53 -0.20 -9.28
C GLY A 142 -1.03 -0.73 -7.92
N VAL A 143 -0.33 -1.86 -7.93
CA VAL A 143 0.15 -2.55 -6.72
C VAL A 143 1.64 -2.30 -6.53
N VAL A 144 1.98 -1.77 -5.35
CA VAL A 144 3.35 -1.66 -4.84
C VAL A 144 3.61 -2.88 -3.94
N VAL A 145 4.45 -3.79 -4.37
CA VAL A 145 4.84 -4.95 -3.54
C VAL A 145 5.94 -4.55 -2.57
N TYR A 146 5.74 -4.81 -1.28
CA TYR A 146 6.72 -4.50 -0.26
C TYR A 146 7.47 -5.77 0.18
N GLY A 147 8.77 -5.85 -0.14
CA GLY A 147 9.65 -6.88 0.35
C GLY A 147 10.27 -6.51 1.70
N ARG A 148 10.07 -7.34 2.72
CA ARG A 148 10.60 -7.12 4.08
C ARG A 148 10.91 -8.43 4.77
N ALA A 149 11.98 -8.47 5.56
CA ALA A 149 12.41 -9.59 6.37
C ALA A 149 12.50 -10.90 5.54
N ASN A 150 11.84 -11.97 5.97
CA ASN A 150 11.79 -13.26 5.30
C ASN A 150 10.80 -13.34 4.11
N CYS A 151 9.96 -12.31 3.92
CA CYS A 151 8.98 -12.26 2.82
C CYS A 151 9.49 -11.38 1.68
N ARG A 152 10.47 -11.89 0.94
CA ARG A 152 11.10 -11.22 -0.19
C ARG A 152 10.94 -12.08 -1.45
N PRO A 153 10.18 -11.64 -2.44
CA PRO A 153 10.18 -12.30 -3.74
C PRO A 153 11.57 -12.15 -4.38
N ARG A 154 12.06 -13.21 -4.99
CA ARG A 154 13.29 -13.16 -5.79
C ARG A 154 13.02 -12.43 -7.11
N ALA A 155 14.09 -11.97 -7.79
CA ALA A 155 14.01 -11.30 -9.09
C ALA A 155 13.18 -12.11 -10.11
N GLU A 156 13.44 -13.43 -10.20
CA GLU A 156 12.74 -14.29 -11.15
C GLU A 156 11.24 -14.44 -10.79
N THR A 157 10.89 -14.39 -9.50
CA THR A 157 9.51 -14.42 -9.04
C THR A 157 8.80 -13.11 -9.42
N LEU A 158 9.46 -11.96 -9.21
CA LEU A 158 8.93 -10.66 -9.61
C LEU A 158 8.77 -10.56 -11.12
N ALA A 159 9.76 -11.00 -11.90
CA ALA A 159 9.69 -11.01 -13.37
C ALA A 159 8.45 -11.76 -13.86
N ARG A 160 8.24 -13.01 -13.39
CA ARG A 160 7.03 -13.79 -13.75
C ARG A 160 5.72 -13.10 -13.35
N LEU A 161 5.72 -12.42 -12.20
CA LEU A 161 4.53 -11.67 -11.75
C LEU A 161 4.28 -10.43 -12.61
N CYS A 162 5.33 -9.69 -13.00
CA CYS A 162 5.22 -8.51 -13.88
C CYS A 162 4.71 -8.91 -15.26
N ASP A 163 5.15 -10.04 -15.81
CA ASP A 163 4.66 -10.56 -17.10
C ASP A 163 3.16 -10.89 -17.07
N ARG A 164 2.65 -11.34 -15.92
CA ARG A 164 1.26 -11.77 -15.75
C ARG A 164 0.31 -10.66 -15.28
N PHE A 165 0.84 -9.68 -14.54
CA PHE A 165 0.06 -8.66 -13.87
C PHE A 165 0.60 -7.25 -14.18
N PRO A 166 0.09 -6.60 -15.24
CA PRO A 166 0.52 -5.24 -15.60
C PRO A 166 0.29 -4.19 -14.49
N ASN A 167 -0.60 -4.51 -13.54
CA ASN A 167 -0.87 -3.68 -12.38
C ASN A 167 0.13 -3.86 -11.21
N LEU A 168 1.08 -4.80 -11.26
CA LEU A 168 2.24 -4.79 -10.38
C LEU A 168 3.20 -3.71 -10.89
N VAL A 169 3.25 -2.55 -10.21
CA VAL A 169 3.90 -1.35 -10.76
C VAL A 169 5.22 -0.99 -10.11
N VAL A 170 5.42 -1.36 -8.85
CA VAL A 170 6.61 -1.00 -8.06
C VAL A 170 6.96 -2.12 -7.08
N TYR A 171 8.25 -2.35 -6.91
CA TYR A 171 8.79 -3.11 -5.79
C TYR A 171 9.44 -2.16 -4.78
N LYS A 172 8.97 -2.18 -3.53
CA LYS A 172 9.55 -1.44 -2.41
C LYS A 172 10.47 -2.36 -1.63
N ASP A 173 11.78 -2.11 -1.67
CA ASP A 173 12.73 -2.81 -0.79
C ASP A 173 12.72 -2.22 0.62
N GLY A 174 12.52 -3.07 1.62
CA GLY A 174 12.52 -2.70 3.03
C GLY A 174 13.81 -2.95 3.78
N LEU A 175 14.85 -3.46 3.11
CA LEU A 175 16.12 -3.83 3.75
C LEU A 175 17.27 -2.91 3.39
N GLY A 176 17.17 -2.15 2.31
CA GLY A 176 18.28 -1.32 1.83
C GLY A 176 19.48 -2.13 1.32
N ALA A 177 19.25 -3.35 0.85
CA ALA A 177 20.29 -4.23 0.32
C ALA A 177 20.68 -3.78 -1.11
N PHE A 178 21.32 -2.62 -1.23
CA PHE A 178 21.64 -2.00 -2.52
C PHE A 178 22.36 -2.92 -3.49
N GLY A 179 23.24 -3.80 -3.01
CA GLY A 179 23.96 -4.75 -3.86
C GLY A 179 23.06 -5.80 -4.54
N GLU A 180 21.94 -6.13 -3.94
CA GLU A 180 20.96 -7.07 -4.50
C GLU A 180 19.95 -6.37 -5.44
N GLN A 181 19.78 -5.06 -5.30
CA GLN A 181 18.82 -4.29 -6.11
C GLN A 181 19.22 -4.19 -7.57
N TRP A 182 20.51 -4.28 -7.89
CA TRP A 182 21.03 -4.26 -9.27
C TRP A 182 20.77 -5.56 -10.04
N ALA A 183 20.19 -6.57 -9.39
CA ALA A 183 19.81 -7.84 -10.01
C ALA A 183 18.35 -7.84 -10.54
N PHE A 184 17.62 -6.75 -10.37
CA PHE A 184 16.22 -6.59 -10.81
C PHE A 184 16.09 -5.85 -12.13
#